data_8cb9346dbf5d33616d4cab1d5ef1aa42
#
_entry.id   8cb9346dbf5d33616d4cab1d5ef1aa42
#
_cell.length_a   1.000
_cell.length_b   1.000
_cell.length_c   1.000
_cell.angle_alpha   90.00
_cell.angle_beta   90.00
_cell.angle_gamma   90.00
#
_symmetry.space_group_name_H-M   'P 1'
#
loop_
_entity.id
_entity.type
_entity.pdbx_description
1 polymer ?
#
loop_
_entity_poly.entity_id
_entity_poly.type
_entity_poly.pdbx_seq_one_letter_code
_entity_poly.pdbx_strand_id
1 'polypeptide(L)'
;MKEPISHFFENAGFDPSKIRRYALGEKFAGIMLTDGRIGICAVLDACVDNAILKGRKKPDLTDHGHRVILNSYFNAIYNYNGNLPDNSDIINRVDLSVFKDIVMVGYFESLILKLKGKGISFRVYDKDKSIQADDLSPIDKLPEALAKADAVIITGSSVANNTFSYLVNKTGKNCSVFLLGPSNILHPDMFKYKNIKVVFGSVFERYDNRILDLIEEGHGVKSFLTERNKVFIKHNSFNLL
;
A
#
# COMPACT_ATOMS: atom_id res chain seq x y z
N MET A 1 -2.49 6.75 18.41
CA MET A 1 -3.42 5.89 17.67
C MET A 1 -2.73 4.55 17.44
N LYS A 2 -3.49 3.43 17.48
CA LYS A 2 -2.96 2.09 17.14
C LYS A 2 -2.51 2.07 15.69
N GLU A 3 -1.57 1.19 15.36
CA GLU A 3 -1.15 1.02 13.96
C GLU A 3 -2.29 0.41 13.10
N PRO A 4 -2.28 0.60 11.77
CA PRO A 4 -3.47 0.32 10.95
C PRO A 4 -3.99 -1.12 11.03
N ILE A 5 -3.14 -2.15 10.96
CA ILE A 5 -3.62 -3.55 11.00
C ILE A 5 -4.27 -3.86 12.35
N SER A 6 -3.67 -3.41 13.47
CA SER A 6 -4.28 -3.57 14.79
C SER A 6 -5.62 -2.86 14.88
N HIS A 7 -5.71 -1.63 14.34
CA HIS A 7 -6.96 -0.88 14.31
C HIS A 7 -8.06 -1.62 13.52
N PHE A 8 -7.77 -2.07 12.32
CA PHE A 8 -8.75 -2.78 11.49
C PHE A 8 -9.08 -4.17 12.03
N PHE A 9 -8.11 -4.86 12.62
CA PHE A 9 -8.33 -6.16 13.25
C PHE A 9 -9.29 -6.07 14.45
N GLU A 10 -9.16 -5.05 15.28
CA GLU A 10 -10.07 -4.83 16.40
C GLU A 10 -11.50 -4.46 15.96
N ASN A 11 -11.62 -3.72 14.85
CA ASN A 11 -12.93 -3.26 14.37
C ASN A 11 -13.68 -4.30 13.52
N ALA A 12 -12.97 -5.05 12.67
CA ALA A 12 -13.58 -5.99 11.73
C ALA A 12 -13.32 -7.47 12.07
N GLY A 13 -12.29 -7.75 12.90
CA GLY A 13 -11.83 -9.11 13.13
C GLY A 13 -11.20 -9.74 11.88
N PHE A 14 -10.93 -11.02 11.98
CA PHE A 14 -10.52 -11.86 10.86
C PHE A 14 -11.34 -13.14 10.88
N ASP A 15 -12.07 -13.40 9.81
CA ASP A 15 -12.95 -14.53 9.67
C ASP A 15 -12.57 -15.35 8.42
N PRO A 16 -11.83 -16.48 8.59
CA PRO A 16 -11.42 -17.31 7.47
C PRO A 16 -12.60 -17.90 6.69
N SER A 17 -13.79 -18.06 7.29
CA SER A 17 -14.96 -18.59 6.60
C SER A 17 -15.48 -17.67 5.49
N LYS A 18 -15.12 -16.39 5.51
CA LYS A 18 -15.42 -15.42 4.45
C LYS A 18 -14.48 -15.53 3.25
N ILE A 19 -13.42 -16.32 3.34
CA ILE A 19 -12.44 -16.48 2.27
C ILE A 19 -12.87 -17.60 1.33
N ARG A 20 -13.12 -17.25 0.07
CA ARG A 20 -13.45 -18.20 -1.01
C ARG A 20 -12.20 -18.86 -1.57
N ARG A 21 -11.16 -18.03 -1.83
CA ARG A 21 -9.88 -18.45 -2.38
C ARG A 21 -8.77 -17.55 -1.88
N TYR A 22 -7.57 -18.07 -1.78
CA TYR A 22 -6.36 -17.29 -1.50
C TYR A 22 -5.22 -17.77 -2.41
N ALA A 23 -4.25 -16.90 -2.63
CA ALA A 23 -3.01 -17.15 -3.34
C ALA A 23 -1.84 -16.64 -2.48
N LEU A 24 -0.81 -17.45 -2.31
CA LEU A 24 0.42 -17.10 -1.60
C LEU A 24 1.58 -17.26 -2.58
N GLY A 25 1.93 -16.17 -3.25
CA GLY A 25 3.05 -16.12 -4.19
C GLY A 25 4.29 -15.52 -3.58
N GLU A 26 5.38 -15.55 -4.33
CA GLU A 26 6.68 -15.00 -3.91
C GLU A 26 6.61 -13.47 -3.67
N LYS A 27 5.89 -12.74 -4.53
CA LYS A 27 5.84 -11.26 -4.49
C LYS A 27 4.59 -10.70 -3.82
N PHE A 28 3.48 -11.41 -3.94
CA PHE A 28 2.18 -10.99 -3.41
C PHE A 28 1.43 -12.13 -2.74
N ALA A 29 0.64 -11.78 -1.72
CA ALA A 29 -0.46 -12.59 -1.25
C ALA A 29 -1.78 -11.96 -1.73
N GLY A 30 -2.76 -12.80 -2.08
CA GLY A 30 -4.08 -12.39 -2.52
C GLY A 30 -5.18 -13.15 -1.80
N ILE A 31 -6.28 -12.48 -1.47
CA ILE A 31 -7.46 -13.06 -0.85
C ILE A 31 -8.69 -12.67 -1.67
N MET A 32 -9.50 -13.65 -2.05
CA MET A 32 -10.83 -13.45 -2.60
C MET A 32 -11.87 -13.83 -1.54
N LEU A 33 -12.77 -12.93 -1.22
CA LEU A 33 -13.89 -13.19 -0.32
C LEU A 33 -15.00 -13.98 -1.03
N THR A 34 -15.94 -14.51 -0.26
CA THR A 34 -17.09 -15.28 -0.77
C THR A 34 -17.99 -14.48 -1.71
N ASP A 35 -18.01 -13.15 -1.58
CA ASP A 35 -18.73 -12.24 -2.48
C ASP A 35 -17.88 -11.75 -3.68
N GLY A 36 -16.71 -12.33 -3.89
CA GLY A 36 -15.84 -12.09 -5.03
C GLY A 36 -14.89 -10.90 -4.91
N ARG A 37 -14.94 -10.12 -3.84
CA ARG A 37 -13.99 -9.03 -3.61
C ARG A 37 -12.58 -9.57 -3.41
N ILE A 38 -11.59 -8.91 -4.03
CA ILE A 38 -10.19 -9.34 -4.01
C ILE A 38 -9.33 -8.25 -3.38
N GLY A 39 -8.50 -8.66 -2.43
CA GLY A 39 -7.47 -7.79 -1.84
C GLY A 39 -6.10 -8.44 -1.94
N ILE A 40 -5.08 -7.61 -2.11
CA ILE A 40 -3.70 -8.08 -2.27
C ILE A 40 -2.74 -7.32 -1.38
N CYS A 41 -1.63 -7.96 -1.05
CA CYS A 41 -0.53 -7.33 -0.33
C CYS A 41 0.81 -7.86 -0.81
N ALA A 42 1.81 -6.97 -0.93
CA ALA A 42 3.18 -7.36 -1.20
C ALA A 42 3.73 -8.18 -0.01
N VAL A 43 4.38 -9.30 -0.32
CA VAL A 43 4.95 -10.23 0.67
C VAL A 43 6.27 -9.69 1.22
N LEU A 44 7.06 -9.00 0.39
CA LEU A 44 8.42 -8.56 0.71
C LEU A 44 9.28 -9.76 1.17
N ASP A 45 9.86 -9.68 2.36
CA ASP A 45 10.69 -10.70 3.01
C ASP A 45 9.91 -11.57 4.03
N ALA A 46 8.58 -11.45 4.06
CA ALA A 46 7.75 -12.21 5.00
C ALA A 46 7.65 -13.69 4.61
N CYS A 47 7.79 -14.56 5.60
CA CYS A 47 7.43 -15.97 5.46
C CYS A 47 5.92 -16.12 5.67
N VAL A 48 5.17 -16.34 4.60
CA VAL A 48 3.70 -16.40 4.64
C VAL A 48 3.25 -17.85 4.59
N ASP A 49 2.59 -18.32 5.65
CA ASP A 49 1.95 -19.63 5.70
C ASP A 49 0.42 -19.54 5.67
N ASN A 50 -0.25 -20.66 5.48
CA ASN A 50 -1.71 -20.71 5.36
C ASN A 50 -2.42 -21.11 6.67
N ALA A 51 -1.74 -21.14 7.80
CA ALA A 51 -2.31 -21.66 9.05
C ALA A 51 -3.49 -20.82 9.56
N ILE A 52 -3.38 -19.47 9.47
CA ILE A 52 -4.49 -18.58 9.84
C ILE A 52 -5.63 -18.63 8.82
N LEU A 53 -5.32 -18.78 7.53
CA LEU A 53 -6.31 -18.91 6.46
C LEU A 53 -7.18 -20.18 6.60
N LYS A 54 -6.59 -21.24 7.14
CA LYS A 54 -7.29 -22.51 7.45
C LYS A 54 -7.94 -22.55 8.84
N GLY A 55 -7.89 -21.42 9.57
CA GLY A 55 -8.42 -21.36 10.94
C GLY A 55 -7.66 -22.22 11.96
N ARG A 56 -6.44 -22.68 11.63
CA ARG A 56 -5.62 -23.52 12.50
C ARG A 56 -4.87 -22.74 13.57
N LYS A 57 -4.65 -21.46 13.33
CA LYS A 57 -4.03 -20.52 14.28
C LYS A 57 -4.83 -19.22 14.33
N LYS A 58 -4.75 -18.54 15.46
CA LYS A 58 -5.21 -17.15 15.54
C LYS A 58 -4.16 -16.22 14.92
N PRO A 59 -4.56 -15.11 14.30
CA PRO A 59 -3.62 -14.10 13.82
C PRO A 59 -2.74 -13.57 14.97
N ASP A 60 -1.43 -13.53 14.71
CA ASP A 60 -0.45 -12.84 15.53
C ASP A 60 -0.01 -11.56 14.82
N LEU A 61 -0.28 -10.40 15.40
CA LEU A 61 0.02 -9.11 14.81
C LEU A 61 1.52 -8.74 14.87
N THR A 62 2.33 -9.55 15.54
CA THR A 62 3.80 -9.41 15.53
C THR A 62 4.44 -10.23 14.41
N ASP A 63 3.73 -11.24 13.89
CA ASP A 63 4.16 -12.08 12.77
C ASP A 63 3.94 -11.35 11.43
N HIS A 64 5.01 -11.21 10.66
CA HIS A 64 4.99 -10.46 9.39
C HIS A 64 4.11 -11.13 8.33
N GLY A 65 4.16 -12.47 8.24
CA GLY A 65 3.33 -13.24 7.30
C GLY A 65 1.84 -13.12 7.62
N HIS A 66 1.47 -13.17 8.92
CA HIS A 66 0.10 -12.95 9.35
C HIS A 66 -0.37 -11.52 9.01
N ARG A 67 0.49 -10.52 9.17
CA ARG A 67 0.16 -9.13 8.79
C ARG A 67 -0.06 -8.96 7.30
N VAL A 68 0.71 -9.64 6.44
CA VAL A 68 0.50 -9.66 4.98
C VAL A 68 -0.88 -10.22 4.64
N ILE A 69 -1.27 -11.34 5.26
CA ILE A 69 -2.59 -11.96 5.06
C ILE A 69 -3.71 -11.02 5.54
N LEU A 70 -3.57 -10.46 6.74
CA LEU A 70 -4.55 -9.52 7.29
C LEU A 70 -4.70 -8.27 6.42
N ASN A 71 -3.59 -7.73 5.90
CA ASN A 71 -3.63 -6.58 5.02
C ASN A 71 -4.37 -6.90 3.71
N SER A 72 -4.11 -8.07 3.10
CA SER A 72 -4.85 -8.53 1.92
C SER A 72 -6.35 -8.70 2.23
N TYR A 73 -6.68 -9.24 3.39
CA TYR A 73 -8.06 -9.43 3.86
C TYR A 73 -8.78 -8.09 4.05
N PHE A 74 -8.14 -7.11 4.70
CA PHE A 74 -8.74 -5.79 4.89
C PHE A 74 -8.85 -5.00 3.59
N ASN A 75 -7.92 -5.17 2.64
CA ASN A 75 -8.08 -4.63 1.29
C ASN A 75 -9.33 -5.19 0.61
N ALA A 76 -9.57 -6.50 0.70
CA ALA A 76 -10.78 -7.11 0.15
C ALA A 76 -12.06 -6.59 0.83
N ILE A 77 -12.03 -6.31 2.15
CA ILE A 77 -13.18 -5.80 2.88
C ILE A 77 -13.48 -4.34 2.53
N TYR A 78 -12.46 -3.48 2.49
CA TYR A 78 -12.66 -2.03 2.52
C TYR A 78 -12.50 -1.35 1.18
N ASN A 79 -11.69 -1.87 0.26
CA ASN A 79 -11.36 -1.16 -0.98
C ASN A 79 -12.55 -1.07 -1.98
N TYR A 80 -13.62 -1.82 -1.71
CA TYR A 80 -14.84 -1.81 -2.54
C TYR A 80 -15.93 -0.88 -2.00
N ASN A 81 -15.66 -0.18 -0.90
CA ASN A 81 -16.59 0.74 -0.29
C ASN A 81 -16.41 2.14 -0.89
N GLY A 82 -17.28 2.56 -1.79
CA GLY A 82 -17.26 3.90 -2.37
C GLY A 82 -17.49 3.94 -3.87
N ASN A 83 -17.29 5.11 -4.46
CA ASN A 83 -17.46 5.35 -5.88
C ASN A 83 -16.48 4.56 -6.72
N LEU A 84 -16.90 4.27 -7.95
CA LEU A 84 -16.15 3.53 -8.96
C LEU A 84 -14.72 4.02 -9.16
N PRO A 85 -13.84 3.13 -9.65
CA PRO A 85 -12.44 3.43 -9.91
C PRO A 85 -12.27 4.69 -10.73
N ASP A 86 -11.53 5.63 -10.21
CA ASP A 86 -11.00 6.74 -10.99
C ASP A 86 -9.62 6.30 -11.49
N ASN A 87 -9.53 5.95 -12.75
CA ASN A 87 -8.37 5.38 -13.45
C ASN A 87 -7.11 6.27 -13.42
N SER A 88 -6.91 7.03 -12.37
CA SER A 88 -5.90 8.05 -12.31
C SER A 88 -4.71 7.67 -11.45
N ASP A 89 -3.54 7.83 -12.03
CA ASP A 89 -2.25 7.80 -11.34
C ASP A 89 -2.06 9.06 -10.46
N ILE A 90 -1.27 8.97 -9.40
CA ILE A 90 -0.95 10.09 -8.50
C ILE A 90 -0.51 11.34 -9.27
N ILE A 91 0.29 11.18 -10.33
CA ILE A 91 0.83 12.28 -11.12
C ILE A 91 -0.22 13.06 -11.90
N ASN A 92 -1.41 12.48 -12.08
CA ASN A 92 -2.55 13.11 -12.75
C ASN A 92 -3.55 13.71 -11.75
N ARG A 93 -3.37 13.46 -10.46
CA ARG A 93 -4.30 13.89 -9.41
C ARG A 93 -3.68 14.84 -8.39
N VAL A 94 -2.37 14.77 -8.23
CA VAL A 94 -1.64 15.62 -7.29
C VAL A 94 -0.61 16.43 -8.07
N ASP A 95 -0.66 17.75 -7.95
CA ASP A 95 0.40 18.60 -8.47
C ASP A 95 1.64 18.46 -7.58
N LEU A 96 2.51 17.52 -7.96
CA LEU A 96 3.75 17.27 -7.23
C LEU A 96 4.79 18.39 -7.47
N SER A 97 4.62 19.26 -8.46
CA SER A 97 5.55 20.34 -8.76
C SER A 97 5.53 21.48 -7.74
N VAL A 98 4.47 21.57 -6.94
CA VAL A 98 4.36 22.58 -5.88
C VAL A 98 5.23 22.28 -4.65
N PHE A 99 5.71 21.02 -4.51
CA PHE A 99 6.55 20.60 -3.41
C PHE A 99 8.03 20.73 -3.79
N LYS A 100 8.81 21.35 -2.92
CA LYS A 100 10.25 21.56 -3.13
C LYS A 100 11.10 20.38 -2.72
N ASP A 101 10.65 19.65 -1.69
CA ASP A 101 11.36 18.50 -1.12
C ASP A 101 10.43 17.29 -1.01
N ILE A 102 10.51 16.40 -2.02
CA ILE A 102 9.72 15.17 -2.08
C ILE A 102 10.57 13.98 -1.64
N VAL A 103 10.06 13.22 -0.67
CA VAL A 103 10.66 11.96 -0.22
C VAL A 103 9.75 10.80 -0.63
N MET A 104 10.32 9.79 -1.27
CA MET A 104 9.64 8.56 -1.66
C MET A 104 10.19 7.40 -0.83
N VAL A 105 9.31 6.68 -0.13
CA VAL A 105 9.63 5.46 0.61
C VAL A 105 8.98 4.28 -0.10
N GLY A 106 9.81 3.45 -0.72
CA GLY A 106 9.43 2.44 -1.69
C GLY A 106 9.89 2.82 -3.10
N TYR A 107 10.35 1.84 -3.89
CA TYR A 107 10.84 2.07 -5.25
C TYR A 107 9.70 1.95 -6.27
N PHE A 108 9.19 3.08 -6.76
CA PHE A 108 8.13 3.14 -7.77
C PHE A 108 8.71 3.55 -9.14
N GLU A 109 9.34 2.62 -9.84
CA GLU A 109 10.05 2.86 -11.10
C GLU A 109 9.26 3.74 -12.09
N SER A 110 7.99 3.41 -12.35
CA SER A 110 7.14 4.18 -13.28
C SER A 110 6.91 5.63 -12.82
N LEU A 111 6.75 5.87 -11.51
CA LEU A 111 6.59 7.22 -10.98
C LEU A 111 7.91 7.99 -11.03
N ILE A 112 9.02 7.34 -10.70
CA ILE A 112 10.37 7.91 -10.78
C ILE A 112 10.65 8.44 -12.19
N LEU A 113 10.39 7.63 -13.23
CA LEU A 113 10.56 8.03 -14.63
C LEU A 113 9.67 9.23 -15.00
N LYS A 114 8.41 9.25 -14.55
CA LYS A 114 7.48 10.35 -14.79
C LYS A 114 7.92 11.64 -14.10
N LEU A 115 8.40 11.58 -12.86
CA LEU A 115 8.90 12.74 -12.12
C LEU A 115 10.17 13.30 -12.75
N LYS A 116 11.12 12.46 -13.15
CA LYS A 116 12.31 12.86 -13.91
C LYS A 116 11.94 13.55 -15.21
N GLY A 117 11.01 12.98 -15.98
CA GLY A 117 10.53 13.58 -17.24
C GLY A 117 9.87 14.95 -17.08
N LYS A 118 9.35 15.24 -15.88
CA LYS A 118 8.79 16.57 -15.54
C LYS A 118 9.78 17.51 -14.86
N GLY A 119 11.03 17.08 -14.63
CA GLY A 119 12.04 17.88 -13.93
C GLY A 119 11.74 18.11 -12.44
N ILE A 120 10.92 17.25 -11.83
CA ILE A 120 10.57 17.33 -10.41
C ILE A 120 11.65 16.63 -9.59
N SER A 121 12.22 17.34 -8.61
CA SER A 121 13.24 16.81 -7.70
C SER A 121 12.62 15.94 -6.61
N PHE A 122 13.25 14.81 -6.30
CA PHE A 122 12.81 13.87 -5.26
C PHE A 122 13.98 13.02 -4.75
N ARG A 123 13.81 12.38 -3.61
CA ARG A 123 14.75 11.40 -3.03
C ARG A 123 14.02 10.10 -2.79
N VAL A 124 14.64 8.98 -3.16
CA VAL A 124 14.05 7.62 -3.01
C VAL A 124 14.78 6.85 -1.94
N TYR A 125 14.03 6.18 -1.10
CA TYR A 125 14.53 5.30 -0.05
C TYR A 125 13.81 3.95 -0.14
N ASP A 126 14.55 2.87 -0.23
CA ASP A 126 14.03 1.52 -0.15
C ASP A 126 14.96 0.64 0.70
N LYS A 127 14.38 -0.34 1.40
CA LYS A 127 15.12 -1.32 2.19
C LYS A 127 15.53 -2.55 1.39
N ASP A 128 14.90 -2.75 0.23
CA ASP A 128 15.21 -3.88 -0.63
C ASP A 128 16.58 -3.71 -1.27
N LYS A 129 17.54 -4.51 -0.79
CA LYS A 129 18.93 -4.50 -1.27
C LYS A 129 19.09 -5.09 -2.68
N SER A 130 18.07 -5.77 -3.20
CA SER A 130 18.09 -6.30 -4.56
C SER A 130 17.89 -5.20 -5.61
N ILE A 131 17.32 -4.05 -5.22
CA ILE A 131 17.14 -2.90 -6.10
C ILE A 131 18.50 -2.23 -6.34
N GLN A 132 19.04 -2.40 -7.53
CA GLN A 132 20.25 -1.73 -7.99
C GLN A 132 19.83 -0.51 -8.82
N ALA A 133 19.70 0.64 -8.19
CA ALA A 133 19.31 1.88 -8.85
C ALA A 133 20.13 3.05 -8.30
N ASP A 134 20.66 3.88 -9.21
CA ASP A 134 21.42 5.10 -8.88
C ASP A 134 20.58 6.15 -8.14
N ASP A 135 19.25 6.01 -8.19
CA ASP A 135 18.30 6.92 -7.56
C ASP A 135 18.13 6.70 -6.04
N LEU A 136 18.66 5.58 -5.51
CA LEU A 136 18.48 5.25 -4.09
C LEU A 136 19.38 6.10 -3.19
N SER A 137 18.74 6.76 -2.24
CA SER A 137 19.42 7.47 -1.17
C SER A 137 19.79 6.53 -0.01
N PRO A 138 20.89 6.79 0.72
CA PRO A 138 21.28 5.98 1.88
C PRO A 138 20.17 5.95 2.94
N ILE A 139 19.77 4.74 3.38
CA ILE A 139 18.61 4.54 4.25
C ILE A 139 18.77 5.17 5.64
N ASP A 140 19.99 5.35 6.12
CA ASP A 140 20.31 6.03 7.37
C ASP A 140 19.93 7.53 7.36
N LYS A 141 19.83 8.14 6.17
CA LYS A 141 19.37 9.52 5.98
C LYS A 141 17.85 9.69 5.95
N LEU A 142 17.10 8.60 5.88
CA LEU A 142 15.64 8.65 5.81
C LEU A 142 14.98 9.43 6.96
N PRO A 143 15.36 9.27 8.25
CA PRO A 143 14.70 9.99 9.34
C PRO A 143 14.81 11.51 9.22
N GLU A 144 15.99 12.00 8.81
CA GLU A 144 16.23 13.43 8.59
C GLU A 144 15.45 13.93 7.36
N ALA A 145 15.44 13.14 6.28
CA ALA A 145 14.70 13.45 5.06
C ALA A 145 13.20 13.59 5.33
N LEU A 146 12.59 12.65 6.07
CA LEU A 146 11.17 12.69 6.44
C LEU A 146 10.82 13.94 7.28
N ALA A 147 11.72 14.35 8.19
CA ALA A 147 11.48 15.51 9.06
C ALA A 147 11.44 16.83 8.29
N LYS A 148 12.17 16.92 7.15
CA LYS A 148 12.31 18.14 6.33
C LYS A 148 11.38 18.17 5.13
N ALA A 149 10.85 17.03 4.69
CA ALA A 149 10.06 16.90 3.46
C ALA A 149 8.77 17.75 3.49
N ASP A 150 8.46 18.36 2.35
CA ASP A 150 7.16 19.02 2.08
C ASP A 150 6.11 17.96 1.68
N ALA A 151 6.54 16.94 0.94
CA ALA A 151 5.71 15.81 0.56
C ALA A 151 6.42 14.47 0.77
N VAL A 152 5.68 13.47 1.22
CA VAL A 152 6.17 12.09 1.35
C VAL A 152 5.23 11.12 0.66
N ILE A 153 5.78 10.29 -0.22
CA ILE A 153 5.06 9.20 -0.88
C ILE A 153 5.51 7.90 -0.21
N ILE A 154 4.57 7.16 0.39
CA ILE A 154 4.87 5.94 1.16
C ILE A 154 4.19 4.74 0.50
N THR A 155 4.93 3.64 0.35
CA THR A 155 4.38 2.37 -0.13
C THR A 155 3.34 1.79 0.82
N GLY A 156 2.25 1.23 0.27
CA GLY A 156 1.23 0.54 1.06
C GLY A 156 1.74 -0.68 1.83
N SER A 157 2.82 -1.31 1.37
CA SER A 157 3.45 -2.42 2.08
C SER A 157 4.01 -2.04 3.45
N SER A 158 4.22 -0.74 3.70
CA SER A 158 4.64 -0.22 5.02
C SER A 158 3.64 -0.54 6.14
N VAL A 159 2.37 -0.74 5.80
CA VAL A 159 1.33 -1.17 6.75
C VAL A 159 1.56 -2.63 7.15
N ALA A 160 1.79 -3.52 6.18
CA ALA A 160 2.04 -4.93 6.46
C ALA A 160 3.36 -5.15 7.21
N ASN A 161 4.45 -4.48 6.83
CA ASN A 161 5.76 -4.62 7.47
C ASN A 161 5.95 -3.79 8.74
N ASN A 162 4.87 -3.22 9.29
CA ASN A 162 4.84 -2.47 10.56
C ASN A 162 5.75 -1.23 10.61
N THR A 163 6.10 -0.64 9.47
CA THR A 163 6.92 0.59 9.43
C THR A 163 6.09 1.86 9.26
N PHE A 164 4.83 1.74 8.85
CA PHE A 164 3.94 2.86 8.54
C PHE A 164 3.87 3.92 9.65
N SER A 165 3.57 3.51 10.87
CA SER A 165 3.43 4.44 12.00
C SER A 165 4.72 5.20 12.28
N TYR A 166 5.87 4.54 12.18
CA TYR A 166 7.17 5.18 12.31
C TYR A 166 7.36 6.24 11.22
N LEU A 167 7.11 5.89 9.96
CA LEU A 167 7.30 6.78 8.81
C LEU A 167 6.47 8.05 8.94
N VAL A 168 5.15 7.91 9.16
CA VAL A 168 4.26 9.09 9.23
C VAL A 168 4.55 9.97 10.46
N ASN A 169 4.94 9.38 11.59
CA ASN A 169 5.27 10.15 12.79
C ASN A 169 6.57 10.96 12.65
N LYS A 170 7.49 10.53 11.78
CA LYS A 170 8.74 11.25 11.48
C LYS A 170 8.55 12.44 10.55
N THR A 171 7.43 12.54 9.81
CA THR A 171 7.18 13.67 8.91
C THR A 171 7.04 15.00 9.67
N GLY A 172 7.44 16.10 9.04
CA GLY A 172 7.24 17.46 9.55
C GLY A 172 5.75 17.79 9.74
N LYS A 173 5.45 18.84 10.51
CA LYS A 173 4.05 19.23 10.81
C LYS A 173 3.24 19.61 9.58
N ASN A 174 3.87 20.27 8.61
CA ASN A 174 3.23 20.77 7.40
C ASN A 174 3.42 19.85 6.18
N CYS A 175 4.01 18.68 6.36
CA CYS A 175 4.23 17.72 5.29
C CYS A 175 2.91 17.15 4.77
N SER A 176 2.80 16.94 3.47
CA SER A 176 1.69 16.18 2.85
C SER A 176 2.11 14.74 2.62
N VAL A 177 1.36 13.78 3.14
CA VAL A 177 1.67 12.34 2.99
C VAL A 177 0.68 11.69 2.03
N PHE A 178 1.22 10.98 1.05
CA PHE A 178 0.50 10.22 0.02
C PHE A 178 0.85 8.74 0.16
N LEU A 179 -0.16 7.89 0.31
CA LEU A 179 0.04 6.44 0.30
C LEU A 179 -0.15 5.92 -1.11
N LEU A 180 0.80 5.14 -1.62
CA LEU A 180 0.80 4.65 -2.99
C LEU A 180 0.99 3.14 -3.04
N GLY A 181 0.22 2.47 -3.90
CA GLY A 181 0.38 1.05 -4.22
C GLY A 181 -0.79 0.17 -3.83
N PRO A 182 -0.87 -1.03 -4.42
CA PRO A 182 -2.03 -1.90 -4.33
C PRO A 182 -2.25 -2.50 -2.93
N SER A 183 -1.24 -2.46 -2.05
CA SER A 183 -1.35 -2.95 -0.67
C SER A 183 -2.05 -1.96 0.28
N ASN A 184 -2.49 -0.79 -0.19
CA ASN A 184 -3.15 0.18 0.67
C ASN A 184 -4.61 -0.17 0.96
N ILE A 185 -5.02 0.03 2.21
CA ILE A 185 -6.41 -0.10 2.66
C ILE A 185 -7.12 1.24 2.43
N LEU A 186 -8.15 1.22 1.57
CA LEU A 186 -8.94 2.41 1.22
C LEU A 186 -10.07 2.61 2.23
N HIS A 187 -9.73 3.09 3.41
CA HIS A 187 -10.69 3.39 4.46
C HIS A 187 -10.50 4.80 5.00
N PRO A 188 -11.58 5.57 5.29
CA PRO A 188 -11.48 6.93 5.82
C PRO A 188 -10.65 7.05 7.10
N ASP A 189 -10.58 6.00 7.90
CA ASP A 189 -9.77 5.98 9.12
C ASP A 189 -8.26 6.13 8.86
N MET A 190 -7.80 5.90 7.63
CA MET A 190 -6.41 6.19 7.25
C MET A 190 -6.08 7.68 7.38
N PHE A 191 -7.07 8.57 7.24
CA PHE A 191 -6.89 10.01 7.42
C PHE A 191 -6.78 10.47 8.88
N LYS A 192 -7.00 9.59 9.84
CA LYS A 192 -6.73 9.85 11.27
C LYS A 192 -5.23 9.83 11.57
N TYR A 193 -4.41 9.23 10.70
CA TYR A 193 -2.96 9.24 10.84
C TYR A 193 -2.38 10.57 10.35
N LYS A 194 -1.26 10.96 10.96
CA LYS A 194 -0.64 12.28 10.75
C LYS A 194 -0.39 12.55 9.27
N ASN A 195 -0.90 13.69 8.81
CA ASN A 195 -0.59 14.28 7.50
C ASN A 195 -1.06 13.51 6.26
N ILE A 196 -1.79 12.39 6.38
CA ILE A 196 -2.30 11.63 5.24
C ILE A 196 -3.29 12.50 4.45
N LYS A 197 -3.03 12.69 3.15
CA LYS A 197 -3.86 13.49 2.24
C LYS A 197 -4.62 12.65 1.22
N VAL A 198 -3.96 11.68 0.62
CA VAL A 198 -4.54 10.79 -0.38
C VAL A 198 -4.01 9.38 -0.17
N VAL A 199 -4.87 8.39 -0.34
CA VAL A 199 -4.52 6.96 -0.33
C VAL A 199 -4.88 6.39 -1.69
N PHE A 200 -3.88 6.00 -2.47
CA PHE A 200 -4.00 5.31 -3.75
C PHE A 200 -3.87 3.80 -3.53
N GLY A 201 -4.82 3.05 -4.00
CA GLY A 201 -4.87 1.60 -3.87
C GLY A 201 -5.36 0.92 -5.13
N SER A 202 -5.91 -0.29 -4.99
CA SER A 202 -6.44 -1.06 -6.10
C SER A 202 -7.76 -1.73 -5.76
N VAL A 203 -8.59 -1.89 -6.79
CA VAL A 203 -9.81 -2.70 -6.81
C VAL A 203 -9.78 -3.58 -8.05
N PHE A 204 -10.18 -4.83 -7.93
CA PHE A 204 -10.24 -5.79 -9.02
C PHE A 204 -11.69 -6.14 -9.34
N GLU A 205 -11.93 -6.65 -10.54
CA GLU A 205 -13.24 -7.21 -10.87
C GLU A 205 -13.57 -8.37 -9.93
N ARG A 206 -14.81 -8.42 -9.46
CA ARG A 206 -15.22 -9.49 -8.55
C ARG A 206 -15.10 -10.84 -9.23
N TYR A 207 -14.64 -11.84 -8.47
CA TYR A 207 -14.44 -13.22 -8.95
C TYR A 207 -13.38 -13.39 -10.05
N ASP A 208 -12.54 -12.37 -10.31
CA ASP A 208 -11.42 -12.52 -11.26
C ASP A 208 -10.34 -13.43 -10.69
N ASN A 209 -10.49 -14.74 -10.97
CA ASN A 209 -9.53 -15.76 -10.52
C ASN A 209 -8.15 -15.57 -11.13
N ARG A 210 -8.03 -14.92 -12.30
CA ARG A 210 -6.75 -14.69 -12.97
C ARG A 210 -5.77 -13.90 -12.11
N ILE A 211 -6.27 -12.99 -11.27
CA ILE A 211 -5.41 -12.23 -10.34
C ILE A 211 -4.70 -13.17 -9.37
N LEU A 212 -5.44 -14.13 -8.80
CA LEU A 212 -4.86 -15.10 -7.87
C LEU A 212 -3.96 -16.11 -8.58
N ASP A 213 -4.31 -16.53 -9.81
CA ASP A 213 -3.46 -17.40 -10.61
C ASP A 213 -2.09 -16.76 -10.87
N LEU A 214 -2.07 -15.50 -11.32
CA LEU A 214 -0.84 -14.74 -11.56
C LEU A 214 0.00 -14.54 -10.27
N ILE A 215 -0.66 -14.39 -9.12
CA ILE A 215 0.02 -14.30 -7.84
C ILE A 215 0.68 -15.65 -7.48
N GLU A 216 -0.02 -16.77 -7.64
CA GLU A 216 0.52 -18.12 -7.40
C GLU A 216 1.70 -18.44 -8.32
N GLU A 217 1.68 -17.95 -9.56
CA GLU A 217 2.77 -18.06 -10.54
C GLU A 217 3.96 -17.11 -10.24
N GLY A 218 3.90 -16.30 -9.17
CA GLY A 218 4.99 -15.41 -8.75
C GLY A 218 5.08 -14.11 -9.53
N HIS A 219 4.06 -13.74 -10.30
CA HIS A 219 4.04 -12.48 -11.05
C HIS A 219 3.98 -11.24 -10.16
N GLY A 220 4.56 -10.13 -10.64
CA GLY A 220 4.50 -8.82 -10.00
C GLY A 220 3.33 -7.97 -10.51
N VAL A 221 3.16 -6.79 -9.90
CA VAL A 221 2.06 -5.85 -10.20
C VAL A 221 1.90 -5.51 -11.68
N LYS A 222 2.97 -5.46 -12.45
CA LYS A 222 2.94 -5.15 -13.89
C LYS A 222 2.09 -6.14 -14.70
N SER A 223 1.89 -7.38 -14.20
CA SER A 223 1.14 -8.43 -14.89
C SER A 223 -0.37 -8.36 -14.63
N PHE A 224 -0.81 -7.76 -13.54
CA PHE A 224 -2.23 -7.78 -13.15
C PHE A 224 -2.80 -6.41 -12.74
N LEU A 225 -1.99 -5.41 -12.45
CA LEU A 225 -2.47 -4.08 -12.10
C LEU A 225 -2.51 -3.19 -13.35
N THR A 226 -3.71 -2.99 -13.87
CA THR A 226 -3.98 -2.07 -14.99
C THR A 226 -4.44 -0.70 -14.46
N GLU A 227 -4.52 0.30 -15.35
CA GLU A 227 -5.08 1.61 -14.99
C GLU A 227 -6.51 1.50 -14.43
N ARG A 228 -7.31 0.55 -14.95
CA ARG A 228 -8.70 0.32 -14.50
C ARG A 228 -8.82 -0.17 -13.07
N ASN A 229 -7.74 -0.73 -12.51
CA ASN A 229 -7.74 -1.23 -11.14
C ASN A 229 -7.31 -0.17 -10.13
N LYS A 230 -6.74 0.95 -10.57
CA LYS A 230 -6.22 2.01 -9.70
C LYS A 230 -7.36 2.88 -9.21
N VAL A 231 -7.41 3.08 -7.92
CA VAL A 231 -8.44 3.86 -7.22
C VAL A 231 -7.80 4.67 -6.10
N PHE A 232 -8.50 5.69 -5.62
CA PHE A 232 -8.03 6.44 -4.48
C PHE A 232 -9.17 6.95 -3.61
N ILE A 233 -8.84 7.29 -2.37
CA ILE A 233 -9.63 8.13 -1.48
C ILE A 233 -8.80 9.34 -1.06
N LYS A 234 -9.46 10.48 -0.81
CA LYS A 234 -8.79 11.71 -0.40
C LYS A 234 -9.36 12.25 0.91
N HIS A 235 -8.54 12.94 1.66
CA HIS A 235 -8.98 13.76 2.79
C HIS A 235 -9.77 14.97 2.29
N ASN A 236 -10.89 15.31 2.95
CA ASN A 236 -11.79 16.39 2.51
C ASN A 236 -11.12 17.76 2.39
N SER A 237 -10.06 18.03 3.18
CA SER A 237 -9.31 19.28 3.12
C SER A 237 -8.25 19.35 2.03
N PHE A 238 -8.10 18.30 1.20
CA PHE A 238 -7.09 18.26 0.15
C PHE A 238 -7.72 18.44 -1.24
N ASN A 239 -7.24 19.42 -1.98
CA ASN A 239 -7.66 19.66 -3.36
C ASN A 239 -6.79 18.83 -4.31
N LEU A 240 -7.44 18.13 -5.22
CA LEU A 240 -6.81 17.47 -6.36
C LEU A 240 -6.74 18.40 -7.56
N LEU A 241 -5.89 18.08 -8.54
CA LEU A 241 -5.88 18.71 -9.85
C LEU A 241 -7.23 18.58 -10.55
#